data_cfb7b61ca4119a4a4ec9bdf6f375174f
#
_entry.id   cfb7b61ca4119a4a4ec9bdf6f375174f
#
_cell.length_a   1.000
_cell.length_b   1.000
_cell.length_c   1.000
_cell.angle_alpha   90.00
_cell.angle_beta   90.00
_cell.angle_gamma   90.00
#
_symmetry.space_group_name_H-M   'P 1'
#
loop_
_entity.id
_entity.type
_entity.pdbx_description
1 polymer ?
#
loop_
_entity_poly.entity_id
_entity_poly.type
_entity_poly.pdbx_seq_one_letter_code
_entity_poly.pdbx_strand_id
1 'polypeptide(L)'
;VLLLLASIFSIINLRLLKLPQTIGLMVLAIVLSAVVLFAGLIEPDLLKFATSLTEEFDFSVLLIDVMLPFLLFAGAISVNVHELLKDKLTILLLASFGVVFSTFVVGTGLFWLTQQSLFGLSDLGLTYVDCLLFGALIAPTDPIAVLAMVKKMNLSSITETRIAGESLFNDGIGVVVFLTLLSMKAEGVENISLASVGSLFATEVIGGVLLGAVMGFLGLKLVKYIENE
;
A
#
# COMPACT_ATOMS: atom_id res chain seq x y z
N VAL A 1 4.53 -21.82 -6.55
CA VAL A 1 3.30 -21.59 -7.35
C VAL A 1 3.20 -20.12 -7.75
N LEU A 2 3.22 -19.16 -6.81
CA LEU A 2 3.04 -17.72 -7.09
C LEU A 2 4.04 -17.15 -8.10
N LEU A 3 5.33 -17.49 -7.98
CA LEU A 3 6.36 -17.05 -8.92
C LEU A 3 6.16 -17.59 -10.34
N LEU A 4 5.69 -18.84 -10.45
CA LEU A 4 5.36 -19.44 -11.75
C LEU A 4 4.16 -18.74 -12.38
N LEU A 5 3.10 -18.48 -11.61
CA LEU A 5 1.93 -17.73 -12.08
C LEU A 5 2.32 -16.30 -12.50
N ALA A 6 3.11 -15.59 -11.71
CA ALA A 6 3.59 -14.27 -12.06
C ALA A 6 4.40 -14.27 -13.37
N SER A 7 5.24 -15.29 -13.57
CA SER A 7 6.02 -15.47 -14.82
C SER A 7 5.12 -15.71 -16.03
N ILE A 8 4.13 -16.59 -15.88
CA ILE A 8 3.13 -16.88 -16.94
C ILE A 8 2.34 -15.61 -17.26
N PHE A 9 1.84 -14.89 -16.26
CA PHE A 9 1.10 -13.66 -16.44
C PHE A 9 1.96 -12.57 -17.10
N SER A 10 3.24 -12.49 -16.76
CA SER A 10 4.17 -11.57 -17.40
C SER A 10 4.29 -11.86 -18.91
N ILE A 11 4.42 -13.13 -19.28
CA ILE A 11 4.48 -13.54 -20.69
C ILE A 11 3.17 -13.23 -21.43
N ILE A 12 2.02 -13.53 -20.80
CA ILE A 12 0.70 -13.23 -21.36
C ILE A 12 0.55 -11.71 -21.55
N ASN A 13 0.90 -10.92 -20.53
CA ASN A 13 0.84 -9.46 -20.63
C ASN A 13 1.70 -8.92 -21.76
N LEU A 14 2.95 -9.37 -21.88
CA LEU A 14 3.86 -8.93 -22.93
C LEU A 14 3.36 -9.23 -24.35
N ARG A 15 2.70 -10.37 -24.52
CA ARG A 15 2.25 -10.81 -25.85
C ARG A 15 0.86 -10.30 -26.23
N LEU A 16 -0.07 -10.27 -25.26
CA LEU A 16 -1.49 -10.01 -25.52
C LEU A 16 -1.94 -8.61 -25.06
N LEU A 17 -1.75 -8.28 -23.77
CA LEU A 17 -2.30 -7.06 -23.18
C LEU A 17 -1.44 -5.83 -23.45
N LYS A 18 -0.11 -5.98 -23.46
CA LYS A 18 0.87 -4.89 -23.63
C LYS A 18 0.70 -3.74 -22.65
N LEU A 19 0.13 -4.04 -21.47
CA LEU A 19 -0.02 -3.09 -20.39
C LEU A 19 1.29 -2.91 -19.62
N PRO A 20 1.47 -1.84 -18.82
CA PRO A 20 2.53 -1.77 -17.83
C PRO A 20 2.54 -3.05 -16.98
N GLN A 21 3.73 -3.58 -16.68
CA GLN A 21 3.87 -4.94 -16.14
C GLN A 21 3.06 -5.16 -14.87
N THR A 22 3.10 -4.22 -13.93
CA THR A 22 2.34 -4.29 -12.67
C THR A 22 0.82 -4.33 -12.92
N ILE A 23 0.31 -3.45 -13.79
CA ILE A 23 -1.11 -3.40 -14.14
C ILE A 23 -1.55 -4.68 -14.86
N GLY A 24 -0.73 -5.16 -15.80
CA GLY A 24 -1.04 -6.38 -16.54
C GLY A 24 -1.11 -7.62 -15.66
N LEU A 25 -0.17 -7.76 -14.71
CA LEU A 25 -0.21 -8.86 -13.75
C LEU A 25 -1.44 -8.77 -12.84
N MET A 26 -1.77 -7.58 -12.34
CA MET A 26 -2.93 -7.36 -11.49
C MET A 26 -4.25 -7.73 -12.21
N VAL A 27 -4.42 -7.27 -13.46
CA VAL A 27 -5.62 -7.60 -14.26
C VAL A 27 -5.73 -9.10 -14.47
N LEU A 28 -4.63 -9.78 -14.83
CA LEU A 28 -4.64 -11.23 -15.03
C LEU A 28 -4.91 -11.99 -13.73
N ALA A 29 -4.40 -11.51 -12.59
CA ALA A 29 -4.69 -12.09 -11.29
C ALA A 29 -6.19 -11.96 -10.92
N ILE A 30 -6.79 -10.80 -11.15
CA ILE A 30 -8.23 -10.57 -10.93
C ILE A 30 -9.07 -11.49 -11.83
N VAL A 31 -8.70 -11.60 -13.11
CA VAL A 31 -9.40 -12.49 -14.06
C VAL A 31 -9.29 -13.94 -13.62
N LEU A 32 -8.09 -14.40 -13.23
CA LEU A 32 -7.92 -15.77 -12.71
C LEU A 32 -8.76 -15.99 -11.45
N SER A 33 -8.75 -15.05 -10.51
CA SER A 33 -9.55 -15.17 -9.27
C SER A 33 -11.04 -15.25 -9.59
N ALA A 34 -11.53 -14.43 -10.50
CA ALA A 34 -12.92 -14.50 -10.96
C ALA A 34 -13.24 -15.85 -11.60
N VAL A 35 -12.37 -16.36 -12.48
CA VAL A 35 -12.54 -17.66 -13.12
C VAL A 35 -12.60 -18.79 -12.07
N VAL A 36 -11.69 -18.78 -11.08
CA VAL A 36 -11.68 -19.79 -10.00
C VAL A 36 -12.95 -19.71 -9.17
N LEU A 37 -13.43 -18.52 -8.82
CA LEU A 37 -14.67 -18.32 -8.08
C LEU A 37 -15.88 -18.85 -8.87
N PHE A 38 -16.01 -18.50 -10.15
CA PHE A 38 -17.12 -19.00 -10.99
C PHE A 38 -17.04 -20.51 -11.23
N ALA A 39 -15.83 -21.05 -11.45
CA ALA A 39 -15.65 -22.48 -11.58
C ALA A 39 -15.97 -23.21 -10.27
N GLY A 40 -15.65 -22.63 -9.12
CA GLY A 40 -15.99 -23.16 -7.80
C GLY A 40 -17.48 -23.23 -7.51
N LEU A 41 -18.31 -22.42 -8.19
CA LEU A 41 -19.78 -22.54 -8.12
C LEU A 41 -20.29 -23.83 -8.82
N ILE A 42 -19.52 -24.32 -9.79
CA ILE A 42 -19.86 -25.54 -10.55
C ILE A 42 -19.22 -26.77 -9.89
N GLU A 43 -17.96 -26.64 -9.49
CA GLU A 43 -17.14 -27.72 -8.91
C GLU A 43 -16.52 -27.22 -7.59
N PRO A 44 -17.18 -27.46 -6.43
CA PRO A 44 -16.72 -26.95 -5.13
C PRO A 44 -15.33 -27.45 -4.70
N ASP A 45 -14.88 -28.59 -5.19
CA ASP A 45 -13.58 -29.17 -4.84
C ASP A 45 -12.42 -28.35 -5.46
N LEU A 46 -12.65 -27.71 -6.58
CA LEU A 46 -11.68 -26.82 -7.21
C LEU A 46 -11.43 -25.57 -6.34
N LEU A 47 -12.50 -25.02 -5.76
CA LEU A 47 -12.38 -23.88 -4.85
C LEU A 47 -11.65 -24.26 -3.56
N LYS A 48 -11.97 -25.44 -2.97
CA LYS A 48 -11.25 -25.95 -1.79
C LYS A 48 -9.77 -26.19 -2.08
N PHE A 49 -9.42 -26.71 -3.25
CA PHE A 49 -8.03 -26.86 -3.65
C PHE A 49 -7.33 -25.50 -3.79
N ALA A 50 -7.97 -24.53 -4.41
CA ALA A 50 -7.40 -23.19 -4.56
C ALA A 50 -7.20 -22.50 -3.20
N THR A 51 -8.17 -22.62 -2.26
CA THR A 51 -8.06 -22.07 -0.91
C THR A 51 -7.01 -22.78 -0.08
N SER A 52 -6.89 -24.10 -0.17
CA SER A 52 -5.87 -24.86 0.57
C SER A 52 -4.44 -24.48 0.19
N LEU A 53 -4.21 -24.01 -1.03
CA LEU A 53 -2.90 -23.49 -1.45
C LEU A 53 -2.53 -22.16 -0.77
N THR A 54 -3.51 -21.45 -0.22
CA THR A 54 -3.32 -20.16 0.45
C THR A 54 -3.42 -20.25 1.97
N GLU A 55 -4.10 -21.25 2.50
CA GLU A 55 -4.30 -21.46 3.96
C GLU A 55 -3.02 -21.80 4.72
N GLU A 56 -2.04 -22.42 4.07
CA GLU A 56 -0.75 -22.77 4.68
C GLU A 56 0.16 -21.54 4.91
N PHE A 57 -0.16 -20.40 4.28
CA PHE A 57 0.62 -19.18 4.40
C PHE A 57 -0.20 -18.09 5.07
N ASP A 58 0.31 -17.55 6.17
CA ASP A 58 -0.21 -16.29 6.68
C ASP A 58 0.19 -15.16 5.72
N PHE A 59 -0.74 -14.92 4.76
CA PHE A 59 -0.53 -13.96 3.69
C PHE A 59 -0.39 -12.53 4.22
N SER A 60 -1.01 -12.23 5.38
CA SER A 60 -0.90 -10.93 6.02
C SER A 60 0.52 -10.69 6.53
N VAL A 61 1.11 -11.67 7.23
CA VAL A 61 2.50 -11.61 7.70
C VAL A 61 3.46 -11.47 6.51
N LEU A 62 3.27 -12.27 5.45
CA LEU A 62 4.12 -12.20 4.27
C LEU A 62 4.06 -10.81 3.61
N LEU A 63 2.86 -10.24 3.45
CA LEU A 63 2.68 -8.94 2.82
C LEU A 63 3.18 -7.79 3.71
N ILE A 64 2.75 -7.74 4.96
CA ILE A 64 2.97 -6.59 5.84
C ILE A 64 4.37 -6.63 6.44
N ASP A 65 4.81 -7.79 6.96
CA ASP A 65 6.07 -7.88 7.72
C ASP A 65 7.28 -8.15 6.83
N VAL A 66 7.08 -8.70 5.61
CA VAL A 66 8.18 -9.04 4.71
C VAL A 66 8.15 -8.18 3.45
N MET A 67 7.10 -8.26 2.63
CA MET A 67 7.13 -7.64 1.30
C MET A 67 7.09 -6.12 1.37
N LEU A 68 6.24 -5.54 2.22
CA LEU A 68 6.07 -4.09 2.35
C LEU A 68 7.37 -3.38 2.78
N PRO A 69 8.09 -3.82 3.83
CA PRO A 69 9.36 -3.20 4.21
C PRO A 69 10.42 -3.25 3.11
N PHE A 70 10.52 -4.37 2.37
CA PHE A 70 11.46 -4.48 1.25
C PHE A 70 11.09 -3.55 0.09
N LEU A 71 9.81 -3.42 -0.23
CA LEU A 71 9.32 -2.51 -1.27
C LEU A 71 9.58 -1.05 -0.90
N LEU A 72 9.25 -0.65 0.33
CA LEU A 72 9.51 0.71 0.83
C LEU A 72 11.00 1.02 0.86
N PHE A 73 11.82 0.08 1.29
CA PHE A 73 13.28 0.25 1.30
C PHE A 73 13.85 0.42 -0.12
N ALA A 74 13.43 -0.43 -1.07
CA ALA A 74 13.85 -0.32 -2.47
C ALA A 74 13.39 1.00 -3.11
N GLY A 75 12.17 1.45 -2.79
CA GLY A 75 11.65 2.75 -3.17
C GLY A 75 12.49 3.89 -2.60
N ALA A 76 12.79 3.85 -1.30
CA ALA A 76 13.55 4.88 -0.61
C ALA A 76 14.99 5.03 -1.16
N ILE A 77 15.68 3.93 -1.47
CA ILE A 77 17.02 3.97 -2.08
C ILE A 77 17.02 4.62 -3.46
N SER A 78 15.94 4.48 -4.22
CA SER A 78 15.84 5.02 -5.58
C SER A 78 15.59 6.53 -5.63
N VAL A 79 15.19 7.14 -4.52
CA VAL A 79 14.85 8.57 -4.46
C VAL A 79 16.10 9.43 -4.27
N ASN A 80 16.20 10.52 -5.04
CA ASN A 80 17.26 11.51 -4.87
C ASN A 80 17.00 12.37 -3.62
N VAL A 81 17.73 12.07 -2.54
CA VAL A 81 17.58 12.74 -1.23
C VAL A 81 17.78 14.26 -1.33
N HIS A 82 18.71 14.72 -2.18
CA HIS A 82 18.97 16.16 -2.32
C HIS A 82 17.78 16.91 -2.95
N GLU A 83 17.15 16.35 -3.93
CA GLU A 83 15.94 16.92 -4.56
C GLU A 83 14.72 16.80 -3.63
N LEU A 84 14.59 15.67 -2.91
CA LEU A 84 13.54 15.47 -1.93
C LEU A 84 13.61 16.52 -0.80
N LEU A 85 14.80 16.82 -0.30
CA LEU A 85 15.00 17.83 0.75
C LEU A 85 14.66 19.25 0.30
N LYS A 86 14.83 19.58 -1.01
CA LYS A 86 14.43 20.90 -1.54
C LYS A 86 12.92 21.10 -1.50
N ASP A 87 12.14 20.04 -1.76
CA ASP A 87 10.68 20.09 -1.85
C ASP A 87 9.98 19.41 -0.66
N LYS A 88 10.71 19.15 0.41
CA LYS A 88 10.23 18.40 1.59
C LYS A 88 8.89 18.86 2.13
N LEU A 89 8.65 20.16 2.19
CA LEU A 89 7.41 20.72 2.72
C LEU A 89 6.23 20.40 1.81
N THR A 90 6.40 20.56 0.49
CA THR A 90 5.37 20.24 -0.49
C THR A 90 5.03 18.76 -0.46
N ILE A 91 6.06 17.90 -0.45
CA ILE A 91 5.91 16.45 -0.40
C ILE A 91 5.19 16.04 0.89
N LEU A 92 5.63 16.53 2.04
CA LEU A 92 5.02 16.20 3.33
C LEU A 92 3.57 16.67 3.44
N LEU A 93 3.27 17.89 2.95
CA LEU A 93 1.89 18.40 2.94
C LEU A 93 0.99 17.59 2.02
N LEU A 94 1.46 17.26 0.81
CA LEU A 94 0.68 16.45 -0.13
C LEU A 94 0.44 15.05 0.43
N ALA A 95 1.46 14.39 0.95
CA ALA A 95 1.35 13.07 1.54
C ALA A 95 0.39 13.06 2.74
N SER A 96 0.53 14.02 3.66
CA SER A 96 -0.29 14.04 4.88
C SER A 96 -1.72 14.45 4.60
N PHE A 97 -1.91 15.61 3.97
CA PHE A 97 -3.24 16.12 3.66
C PHE A 97 -3.94 15.23 2.64
N GLY A 98 -3.21 14.74 1.63
CA GLY A 98 -3.75 13.86 0.59
C GLY A 98 -4.34 12.58 1.18
N VAL A 99 -3.60 11.88 2.04
CA VAL A 99 -4.07 10.64 2.69
C VAL A 99 -5.28 10.91 3.57
N VAL A 100 -5.22 11.91 4.46
CA VAL A 100 -6.34 12.23 5.35
C VAL A 100 -7.58 12.63 4.54
N PHE A 101 -7.42 13.52 3.57
CA PHE A 101 -8.53 13.96 2.71
C PHE A 101 -9.12 12.80 1.91
N SER A 102 -8.29 11.98 1.26
CA SER A 102 -8.74 10.79 0.52
C SER A 102 -9.48 9.81 1.42
N THR A 103 -8.95 9.54 2.62
CA THR A 103 -9.60 8.69 3.62
C THR A 103 -11.03 9.16 3.92
N PHE A 104 -11.19 10.46 4.18
CA PHE A 104 -12.53 11.02 4.47
C PHE A 104 -13.45 11.02 3.25
N VAL A 105 -12.94 11.40 2.08
CA VAL A 105 -13.78 11.44 0.86
C VAL A 105 -14.24 10.05 0.48
N VAL A 106 -13.33 9.10 0.42
CA VAL A 106 -13.64 7.71 0.05
C VAL A 106 -14.50 7.04 1.12
N GLY A 107 -14.12 7.17 2.40
CA GLY A 107 -14.87 6.58 3.50
C GLY A 107 -16.28 7.14 3.62
N THR A 108 -16.45 8.46 3.51
CA THR A 108 -17.79 9.10 3.52
C THR A 108 -18.59 8.71 2.29
N GLY A 109 -17.97 8.69 1.12
CA GLY A 109 -18.61 8.25 -0.13
C GLY A 109 -19.10 6.81 -0.04
N LEU A 110 -18.25 5.90 0.47
CA LEU A 110 -18.64 4.50 0.70
C LEU A 110 -19.78 4.40 1.72
N PHE A 111 -19.69 5.10 2.85
CA PHE A 111 -20.75 5.11 3.85
C PHE A 111 -22.07 5.61 3.25
N TRP A 112 -22.05 6.67 2.46
CA TRP A 112 -23.24 7.15 1.75
C TRP A 112 -23.81 6.10 0.81
N LEU A 113 -22.97 5.36 0.07
CA LEU A 113 -23.40 4.27 -0.80
C LEU A 113 -24.02 3.11 -0.02
N THR A 114 -23.52 2.78 1.17
CA THR A 114 -24.10 1.73 2.02
C THR A 114 -25.47 2.09 2.56
N GLN A 115 -25.80 3.38 2.65
CA GLN A 115 -27.15 3.84 3.03
C GLN A 115 -28.16 3.75 1.87
N GLN A 116 -27.68 3.55 0.64
CA GLN A 116 -28.57 3.38 -0.52
C GLN A 116 -28.90 1.91 -0.71
N SER A 117 -30.20 1.60 -0.77
CA SER A 117 -30.67 0.22 -1.01
C SER A 117 -30.32 -0.31 -2.42
N LEU A 118 -29.79 0.54 -3.31
CA LEU A 118 -29.55 0.22 -4.72
C LEU A 118 -28.58 -0.96 -4.95
N PHE A 119 -27.63 -1.17 -4.02
CA PHE A 119 -26.57 -2.16 -4.20
C PHE A 119 -26.62 -3.31 -3.18
N GLY A 120 -27.66 -3.39 -2.34
CA GLY A 120 -27.75 -4.39 -1.27
C GLY A 120 -26.63 -4.27 -0.22
N LEU A 121 -25.90 -3.15 -0.21
CA LEU A 121 -24.79 -2.91 0.72
C LEU A 121 -25.28 -2.54 2.12
N SER A 122 -26.55 -2.12 2.26
CA SER A 122 -27.21 -1.84 3.55
C SER A 122 -27.21 -3.05 4.48
N ASP A 123 -27.26 -4.26 3.93
CA ASP A 123 -27.32 -5.50 4.69
C ASP A 123 -25.98 -5.90 5.33
N LEU A 124 -24.89 -5.26 4.91
CA LEU A 124 -23.56 -5.50 5.45
C LEU A 124 -23.35 -4.90 6.85
N GLY A 125 -24.23 -4.00 7.30
CA GLY A 125 -24.15 -3.40 8.63
C GLY A 125 -22.85 -2.62 8.89
N LEU A 126 -22.21 -2.07 7.83
CA LEU A 126 -20.94 -1.34 7.95
C LEU A 126 -21.13 -0.03 8.71
N THR A 127 -20.28 0.17 9.73
CA THR A 127 -20.22 1.44 10.45
C THR A 127 -19.46 2.50 9.65
N TYR A 128 -19.61 3.77 10.04
CA TYR A 128 -18.84 4.85 9.43
C TYR A 128 -17.32 4.65 9.57
N VAL A 129 -16.89 4.11 10.71
CA VAL A 129 -15.47 3.79 10.97
C VAL A 129 -14.97 2.68 10.02
N ASP A 130 -15.79 1.68 9.71
CA ASP A 130 -15.43 0.63 8.73
C ASP A 130 -15.19 1.22 7.33
N CYS A 131 -16.04 2.16 6.95
CA CYS A 131 -15.90 2.87 5.67
C CYS A 131 -14.65 3.77 5.66
N LEU A 132 -14.33 4.43 6.78
CA LEU A 132 -13.10 5.20 6.91
C LEU A 132 -11.85 4.30 6.89
N LEU A 133 -11.89 3.12 7.53
CA LEU A 133 -10.82 2.13 7.45
C LEU A 133 -10.55 1.70 6.00
N PHE A 134 -11.60 1.44 5.24
CA PHE A 134 -11.47 1.17 3.82
C PHE A 134 -10.86 2.37 3.07
N GLY A 135 -11.30 3.59 3.37
CA GLY A 135 -10.73 4.81 2.82
C GLY A 135 -9.23 4.94 3.12
N ALA A 136 -8.81 4.69 4.37
CA ALA A 136 -7.41 4.74 4.77
C ALA A 136 -6.55 3.66 4.09
N LEU A 137 -7.12 2.48 3.85
CA LEU A 137 -6.43 1.38 3.17
C LEU A 137 -6.09 1.72 1.72
N ILE A 138 -6.98 2.40 1.01
CA ILE A 138 -6.80 2.71 -0.41
C ILE A 138 -6.27 4.12 -0.69
N ALA A 139 -6.13 4.97 0.34
CA ALA A 139 -5.64 6.34 0.19
C ALA A 139 -4.16 6.43 -0.23
N PRO A 140 -3.24 5.60 0.29
CA PRO A 140 -1.85 5.61 -0.16
C PRO A 140 -1.73 5.22 -1.64
N THR A 141 -0.78 5.82 -2.34
CA THR A 141 -0.56 5.63 -3.78
C THR A 141 0.79 4.97 -4.04
N ASP A 142 0.84 3.95 -4.90
CA ASP A 142 2.08 3.31 -5.32
C ASP A 142 2.78 4.11 -6.43
N PRO A 143 4.05 4.52 -6.25
CA PRO A 143 4.78 5.27 -7.25
C PRO A 143 5.24 4.41 -8.43
N ILE A 144 5.37 3.08 -8.28
CA ILE A 144 6.03 2.20 -9.25
C ILE A 144 5.29 2.23 -10.59
N ALA A 145 3.97 2.08 -10.56
CA ALA A 145 3.15 2.12 -11.77
C ALA A 145 3.18 3.49 -12.45
N VAL A 146 3.08 4.56 -11.64
CA VAL A 146 3.10 5.95 -12.13
C VAL A 146 4.46 6.32 -12.69
N LEU A 147 5.56 6.02 -11.99
CA LEU A 147 6.91 6.31 -12.45
C LEU A 147 7.27 5.57 -13.75
N ALA A 148 6.76 4.34 -13.94
CA ALA A 148 6.95 3.62 -15.20
C ALA A 148 6.29 4.33 -16.40
N MET A 149 5.17 5.02 -16.19
CA MET A 149 4.51 5.86 -17.20
C MET A 149 5.23 7.21 -17.37
N VAL A 150 5.57 7.87 -16.28
CA VAL A 150 6.22 9.18 -16.22
C VAL A 150 7.57 9.17 -16.93
N LYS A 151 8.38 8.13 -16.74
CA LYS A 151 9.66 7.94 -17.46
C LYS A 151 9.50 7.90 -18.98
N LYS A 152 8.38 7.37 -19.49
CA LYS A 152 8.07 7.39 -20.92
C LYS A 152 7.69 8.79 -21.45
N MET A 153 7.26 9.68 -20.56
CA MET A 153 6.82 11.03 -20.89
C MET A 153 7.96 12.07 -20.80
N ASN A 154 9.19 11.65 -20.47
CA ASN A 154 10.36 12.53 -20.30
C ASN A 154 10.09 13.72 -19.38
N LEU A 155 9.43 13.49 -18.25
CA LEU A 155 9.21 14.53 -17.26
C LEU A 155 10.51 14.91 -16.54
N SER A 156 10.50 16.06 -15.88
CA SER A 156 11.68 16.52 -15.13
C SER A 156 11.99 15.62 -13.94
N SER A 157 13.27 15.44 -13.62
CA SER A 157 13.74 14.72 -12.42
C SER A 157 13.08 15.21 -11.13
N ILE A 158 12.80 16.50 -11.04
CA ILE A 158 12.10 17.11 -9.90
C ILE A 158 10.68 16.53 -9.76
N THR A 159 9.96 16.38 -10.86
CA THR A 159 8.59 15.83 -10.85
C THR A 159 8.61 14.35 -10.45
N GLU A 160 9.56 13.58 -10.97
CA GLU A 160 9.74 12.17 -10.59
C GLU A 160 10.03 12.04 -9.09
N THR A 161 10.92 12.87 -8.55
CA THR A 161 11.26 12.88 -7.12
C THR A 161 10.08 13.29 -6.25
N ARG A 162 9.26 14.26 -6.69
CA ARG A 162 8.05 14.65 -5.94
C ARG A 162 7.04 13.51 -5.88
N ILE A 163 6.77 12.86 -7.01
CA ILE A 163 5.84 11.71 -7.06
C ILE A 163 6.35 10.57 -6.19
N ALA A 164 7.62 10.20 -6.34
CA ALA A 164 8.21 9.11 -5.56
C ALA A 164 8.26 9.44 -4.05
N GLY A 165 8.62 10.68 -3.71
CA GLY A 165 8.68 11.14 -2.33
C GLY A 165 7.30 11.22 -1.69
N GLU A 166 6.31 11.76 -2.40
CA GLU A 166 4.92 11.82 -1.91
C GLU A 166 4.39 10.43 -1.61
N SER A 167 4.56 9.49 -2.54
CA SER A 167 4.11 8.10 -2.35
C SER A 167 4.86 7.37 -1.23
N LEU A 168 6.16 7.63 -1.06
CA LEU A 168 6.93 7.04 0.04
C LEU A 168 6.44 7.50 1.42
N PHE A 169 6.07 8.77 1.56
CA PHE A 169 5.60 9.33 2.83
C PHE A 169 4.12 9.03 3.07
N ASN A 170 3.30 8.96 2.03
CA ASN A 170 1.88 8.69 2.19
C ASN A 170 1.61 7.26 2.70
N ASP A 171 2.46 6.28 2.35
CA ASP A 171 2.39 4.93 2.90
C ASP A 171 2.55 4.93 4.43
N GLY A 172 3.58 5.62 4.94
CA GLY A 172 3.78 5.74 6.38
C GLY A 172 2.63 6.45 7.10
N ILE A 173 2.12 7.53 6.51
CA ILE A 173 0.98 8.27 7.05
C ILE A 173 -0.30 7.44 6.97
N GLY A 174 -0.50 6.70 5.88
CA GLY A 174 -1.64 5.79 5.69
C GLY A 174 -1.70 4.72 6.77
N VAL A 175 -0.57 4.11 7.11
CA VAL A 175 -0.48 3.14 8.21
C VAL A 175 -0.91 3.76 9.53
N VAL A 176 -0.42 4.97 9.87
CA VAL A 176 -0.80 5.63 11.12
C VAL A 176 -2.29 5.98 11.16
N VAL A 177 -2.84 6.51 10.06
CA VAL A 177 -4.28 6.80 9.96
C VAL A 177 -5.10 5.52 10.10
N PHE A 178 -4.69 4.45 9.41
CA PHE A 178 -5.37 3.15 9.48
C PHE A 178 -5.35 2.57 10.90
N LEU A 179 -4.18 2.53 11.55
CA LEU A 179 -4.04 2.02 12.93
C LEU A 179 -4.84 2.86 13.93
N THR A 180 -4.87 4.19 13.75
CA THR A 180 -5.70 5.08 14.57
C THR A 180 -7.18 4.74 14.43
N LEU A 181 -7.68 4.59 13.20
CA LEU A 181 -9.08 4.22 12.94
C LEU A 181 -9.39 2.80 13.45
N LEU A 182 -8.44 1.88 13.36
CA LEU A 182 -8.57 0.52 13.88
C LEU A 182 -8.70 0.51 15.41
N SER A 183 -7.89 1.32 16.11
CA SER A 183 -8.00 1.52 17.55
C SER A 183 -9.34 2.15 17.93
N MET A 184 -9.84 3.12 17.15
CA MET A 184 -11.18 3.71 17.33
C MET A 184 -12.29 2.66 17.22
N LYS A 185 -12.13 1.71 16.34
CA LYS A 185 -13.10 0.62 16.19
C LYS A 185 -13.03 -0.37 17.37
N ALA A 186 -11.82 -0.68 17.86
CA ALA A 186 -11.61 -1.67 18.93
C ALA A 186 -11.97 -1.15 20.32
N GLU A 187 -11.61 0.09 20.65
CA GLU A 187 -11.71 0.66 21.99
C GLU A 187 -12.93 1.59 22.16
N GLY A 188 -13.57 1.95 21.05
CA GLY A 188 -14.64 2.95 21.00
C GLY A 188 -14.10 4.37 20.84
N VAL A 189 -14.86 5.17 20.11
CA VAL A 189 -14.47 6.57 19.76
C VAL A 189 -14.26 7.44 20.99
N GLU A 190 -14.99 7.15 22.09
CA GLU A 190 -14.96 7.92 23.34
C GLU A 190 -13.64 7.77 24.11
N ASN A 191 -12.89 6.70 23.89
CA ASN A 191 -11.66 6.37 24.62
C ASN A 191 -10.40 6.90 23.93
N ILE A 192 -10.51 7.48 22.73
CA ILE A 192 -9.37 7.99 21.97
C ILE A 192 -9.18 9.48 22.22
N SER A 193 -8.05 9.80 22.79
CA SER A 193 -7.62 11.20 22.97
C SER A 193 -6.69 11.64 21.85
N LEU A 194 -6.65 12.96 21.59
CA LEU A 194 -5.64 13.53 20.68
C LEU A 194 -4.21 13.18 21.13
N ALA A 195 -4.00 12.99 22.43
CA ALA A 195 -2.72 12.60 23.00
C ALA A 195 -2.35 11.14 22.65
N SER A 196 -3.31 10.21 22.65
CA SER A 196 -3.05 8.82 22.26
C SER A 196 -2.71 8.70 20.78
N VAL A 197 -3.42 9.43 19.91
CA VAL A 197 -3.10 9.50 18.46
C VAL A 197 -1.71 10.13 18.25
N GLY A 198 -1.42 11.23 18.95
CA GLY A 198 -0.12 11.88 18.86
C GLY A 198 1.02 11.01 19.38
N SER A 199 0.80 10.22 20.45
CA SER A 199 1.81 9.30 20.97
C SER A 199 2.04 8.11 20.01
N LEU A 200 0.99 7.56 19.40
CA LEU A 200 1.12 6.52 18.39
C LEU A 200 1.96 7.04 17.20
N PHE A 201 1.58 8.20 16.66
CA PHE A 201 2.32 8.82 15.55
C PHE A 201 3.78 9.08 15.92
N ALA A 202 4.04 9.64 17.10
CA ALA A 202 5.41 9.91 17.54
C ALA A 202 6.22 8.61 17.71
N THR A 203 5.63 7.56 18.25
CA THR A 203 6.31 6.27 18.42
C THR A 203 6.67 5.64 17.07
N GLU A 204 5.76 5.62 16.14
CA GLU A 204 5.98 5.05 14.81
C GLU A 204 7.04 5.87 14.02
N VAL A 205 6.88 7.20 13.98
CA VAL A 205 7.80 8.05 13.22
C VAL A 205 9.18 8.11 13.86
N ILE A 206 9.27 8.38 15.17
CA ILE A 206 10.57 8.51 15.86
C ILE A 206 11.24 7.14 15.93
N GLY A 207 10.51 6.08 16.26
CA GLY A 207 11.02 4.71 16.28
C GLY A 207 11.56 4.29 14.92
N GLY A 208 10.79 4.53 13.85
CA GLY A 208 11.19 4.24 12.48
C GLY A 208 12.44 5.01 12.05
N VAL A 209 12.50 6.32 12.34
CA VAL A 209 13.68 7.16 12.02
C VAL A 209 14.92 6.70 12.78
N LEU A 210 14.80 6.40 14.08
CA LEU A 210 15.94 5.93 14.89
C LEU A 210 16.44 4.56 14.40
N LEU A 211 15.52 3.62 14.18
CA LEU A 211 15.89 2.30 13.66
C LEU A 211 16.53 2.41 12.27
N GLY A 212 15.93 3.19 11.38
CA GLY A 212 16.45 3.44 10.03
C GLY A 212 17.84 4.09 10.06
N ALA A 213 18.07 5.06 10.94
CA ALA A 213 19.38 5.70 11.10
C ALA A 213 20.46 4.71 11.60
N VAL A 214 20.14 3.88 12.58
CA VAL A 214 21.05 2.85 13.12
C VAL A 214 21.39 1.82 12.04
N MET A 215 20.36 1.27 11.37
CA MET A 215 20.55 0.25 10.33
C MET A 215 21.26 0.82 9.10
N GLY A 216 20.93 2.05 8.70
CA GLY A 216 21.60 2.76 7.61
C GLY A 216 23.10 3.01 7.91
N PHE A 217 23.41 3.44 9.14
CA PHE A 217 24.80 3.61 9.58
C PHE A 217 25.59 2.30 9.57
N LEU A 218 25.00 1.22 10.08
CA LEU A 218 25.62 -0.11 10.06
C LEU A 218 25.83 -0.60 8.63
N GLY A 219 24.82 -0.42 7.75
CA GLY A 219 24.91 -0.78 6.33
C GLY A 219 26.04 -0.04 5.62
N LEU A 220 26.11 1.30 5.80
CA LEU A 220 27.19 2.11 5.23
C LEU A 220 28.59 1.66 5.72
N LYS A 221 28.71 1.30 7.00
CA LYS A 221 29.98 0.82 7.56
C LYS A 221 30.38 -0.52 6.96
N LEU A 222 29.42 -1.42 6.75
CA LEU A 222 29.66 -2.73 6.11
C LEU A 222 30.10 -2.57 4.65
N VAL A 223 29.41 -1.74 3.88
CA VAL A 223 29.76 -1.48 2.46
C VAL A 223 31.17 -0.90 2.36
N LYS A 224 31.49 0.12 3.17
CA LYS A 224 32.84 0.70 3.19
C LYS A 224 33.94 -0.30 3.60
N TYR A 225 33.60 -1.26 4.47
CA TYR A 225 34.56 -2.30 4.85
C TYR A 225 34.87 -3.25 3.68
N ILE A 226 33.85 -3.59 2.89
CA ILE A 226 34.00 -4.47 1.71
C ILE A 226 34.74 -3.77 0.56
N GLU A 227 34.51 -2.46 0.36
CA GLU A 227 35.20 -1.68 -0.70
C GLU A 227 36.69 -1.42 -0.41
N ASN A 228 37.14 -1.55 0.83
CA ASN A 228 38.53 -1.32 1.23
C ASN A 228 39.38 -2.59 1.24
N GLU A 229 38.84 -3.78 0.91
CA GLU A 229 39.56 -5.02 0.65
C GLU A 229 39.73 -5.24 -0.87
#